data_af4dabac1ff6fae60efa046156e62579
#
_entry.id   af4dabac1ff6fae60efa046156e62579
#
_cell.length_a   1.000
_cell.length_b   1.000
_cell.length_c   1.000
_cell.angle_alpha   90.00
_cell.angle_beta   90.00
_cell.angle_gamma   90.00
#
_symmetry.space_group_name_H-M   'P 1'
#
loop_
_entity.id
_entity.type
_entity.pdbx_description
1 polymer ?
#
loop_
_entity_poly.entity_id
_entity_poly.type
_entity_poly.pdbx_seq_one_letter_code
_entity_poly.pdbx_strand_id
1 'polypeptide(L)'
;MHSLIDGILEASRARGPATAVAWPAEERRDLVASAAEAKRNGLIPIIAEIKPKALGRTLAQEEVAAYARAYAQYGACAISVLTEPTHFKGSIENVRTARRAGLPVLRKDFIFSEVQLCEVQADLVLLIAALDIDLDRFVAAARALGMEPLVEVHSEEEMKRALSTEARIIGINNRNLKTLEVDLETFERLAPQAREAGVFLVAESGVHSQKDARRMVRAGADALLVGTELMAGPERLGELNRL
;
A
#
# COMPACT_ATOMS: atom_id res chain seq x y z
N MET A 1 23.34 -8.48 -15.21
CA MET A 1 23.21 -8.31 -13.76
C MET A 1 21.72 -8.34 -13.46
N HIS A 2 21.22 -9.34 -12.71
CA HIS A 2 19.85 -9.32 -12.22
C HIS A 2 19.70 -8.13 -11.26
N SER A 3 18.72 -7.29 -11.48
CA SER A 3 18.41 -6.21 -10.55
C SER A 3 17.81 -6.79 -9.25
N LEU A 4 17.86 -6.04 -8.15
CA LEU A 4 17.22 -6.45 -6.88
C LEU A 4 15.75 -6.79 -7.11
N ILE A 5 15.08 -6.01 -7.95
CA ILE A 5 13.67 -6.20 -8.30
C ILE A 5 13.45 -7.51 -9.04
N ASP A 6 14.31 -7.87 -10.00
CA ASP A 6 14.17 -9.15 -10.73
C ASP A 6 14.20 -10.34 -9.77
N GLY A 7 15.12 -10.32 -8.78
CA GLY A 7 15.18 -11.36 -7.75
C GLY A 7 13.92 -11.42 -6.86
N ILE A 8 13.34 -10.26 -6.51
CA ILE A 8 12.08 -10.20 -5.74
C ILE A 8 10.93 -10.78 -6.56
N LEU A 9 10.82 -10.39 -7.83
CA LEU A 9 9.75 -10.86 -8.72
C LEU A 9 9.85 -12.37 -8.96
N GLU A 10 11.06 -12.89 -9.19
CA GLU A 10 11.32 -14.32 -9.37
C GLU A 10 10.94 -15.11 -8.10
N ALA A 11 11.41 -14.67 -6.92
CA ALA A 11 11.06 -15.30 -5.64
C ALA A 11 9.54 -15.28 -5.39
N SER A 12 8.87 -14.20 -5.73
CA SER A 12 7.42 -14.06 -5.54
C SER A 12 6.61 -14.93 -6.51
N ARG A 13 7.07 -15.08 -7.76
CA ARG A 13 6.47 -16.02 -8.74
C ARG A 13 6.68 -17.48 -8.33
N ALA A 14 7.83 -17.81 -7.75
CA ALA A 14 8.17 -19.16 -7.32
C ALA A 14 7.45 -19.61 -6.03
N ARG A 15 6.73 -18.70 -5.34
CA ARG A 15 5.91 -19.09 -4.20
C ARG A 15 4.87 -20.11 -4.64
N GLY A 16 4.94 -21.30 -4.01
CA GLY A 16 4.02 -22.41 -4.29
C GLY A 16 2.57 -22.05 -3.94
N PRO A 17 1.62 -22.96 -4.26
CA PRO A 17 0.22 -22.73 -3.95
C PRO A 17 0.06 -22.59 -2.43
N ALA A 18 -0.47 -21.44 -2.02
CA ALA A 18 -0.85 -21.22 -0.64
C ALA A 18 -2.08 -22.06 -0.29
N THR A 19 -2.18 -22.51 0.94
CA THR A 19 -3.40 -23.12 1.44
C THR A 19 -4.44 -22.02 1.59
N ALA A 20 -5.50 -22.08 0.77
CA ALA A 20 -6.63 -21.18 0.93
C ALA A 20 -7.22 -21.37 2.33
N VAL A 21 -7.25 -20.31 3.13
CA VAL A 21 -7.82 -20.35 4.47
C VAL A 21 -9.22 -19.76 4.38
N ALA A 22 -10.23 -20.51 4.83
CA ALA A 22 -11.56 -19.96 5.03
C ALA A 22 -11.51 -18.95 6.18
N TRP A 23 -11.83 -17.71 5.91
CA TRP A 23 -11.87 -16.65 6.90
C TRP A 23 -13.31 -16.42 7.38
N PRO A 24 -13.52 -16.16 8.69
CA PRO A 24 -14.78 -15.58 9.12
C PRO A 24 -14.99 -14.27 8.37
N ALA A 25 -16.22 -14.01 7.92
CA ALA A 25 -16.56 -12.73 7.28
C ALA A 25 -16.43 -11.61 8.30
N GLU A 26 -15.24 -11.02 8.43
CA GLU A 26 -15.03 -9.79 9.18
C GLU A 26 -15.46 -8.62 8.29
N GLU A 27 -16.09 -7.61 8.91
CA GLU A 27 -16.44 -6.38 8.22
C GLU A 27 -15.17 -5.71 7.69
N ARG A 28 -15.15 -5.44 6.39
CA ARG A 28 -14.06 -4.72 5.73
C ARG A 28 -14.07 -3.26 6.17
N ARG A 29 -12.93 -2.78 6.63
CA ARG A 29 -12.73 -1.37 6.94
C ARG A 29 -12.46 -0.60 5.66
N ASP A 30 -13.06 0.58 5.53
CA ASP A 30 -13.01 1.37 4.30
C ASP A 30 -11.93 2.47 4.41
N LEU A 31 -10.94 2.40 3.51
CA LEU A 31 -9.87 3.40 3.42
C LEU A 31 -10.40 4.79 3.10
N VAL A 32 -11.37 4.88 2.16
CA VAL A 32 -11.90 6.18 1.72
C VAL A 32 -12.63 6.88 2.85
N ALA A 33 -13.45 6.12 3.60
CA ALA A 33 -14.14 6.64 4.78
C ALA A 33 -13.16 7.07 5.88
N SER A 34 -12.12 6.26 6.15
CA SER A 34 -11.08 6.57 7.14
C SER A 34 -10.24 7.79 6.74
N ALA A 35 -9.90 7.93 5.46
CA ALA A 35 -9.20 9.11 4.94
C ALA A 35 -10.07 10.38 5.04
N ALA A 36 -11.37 10.26 4.76
CA ALA A 36 -12.31 11.38 4.93
C ALA A 36 -12.42 11.81 6.41
N GLU A 37 -12.36 10.86 7.34
CA GLU A 37 -12.33 11.17 8.78
C GLU A 37 -11.03 11.90 9.16
N ALA A 38 -9.87 11.44 8.71
CA ALA A 38 -8.60 12.13 8.92
C ALA A 38 -8.65 13.58 8.41
N LYS A 39 -9.19 13.80 7.20
CA LYS A 39 -9.38 15.15 6.64
C LYS A 39 -10.30 16.03 7.51
N ARG A 40 -11.41 15.48 8.02
CA ARG A 40 -12.30 16.23 8.94
C ARG A 40 -11.61 16.62 10.23
N ASN A 41 -10.64 15.85 10.69
CA ASN A 41 -9.83 16.13 11.86
C ASN A 41 -8.64 17.07 11.57
N GLY A 42 -8.56 17.67 10.37
CA GLY A 42 -7.49 18.59 9.97
C GLY A 42 -6.16 17.89 9.67
N LEU A 43 -6.20 16.61 9.34
CA LEU A 43 -4.99 15.83 9.04
C LEU A 43 -4.89 15.51 7.55
N ILE A 44 -3.66 15.44 7.04
CA ILE A 44 -3.36 14.78 5.77
C ILE A 44 -3.53 13.27 5.96
N PRO A 45 -4.37 12.58 5.17
CA PRO A 45 -4.53 11.14 5.29
C PRO A 45 -3.23 10.40 4.94
N ILE A 46 -2.67 9.66 5.89
CA ILE A 46 -1.46 8.86 5.69
C ILE A 46 -1.75 7.39 5.93
N ILE A 47 -1.43 6.56 4.94
CA ILE A 47 -1.31 5.11 5.04
C ILE A 47 0.10 4.84 5.56
N ALA A 48 0.22 4.45 6.83
CA ALA A 48 1.51 4.24 7.48
C ALA A 48 2.04 2.82 7.22
N GLU A 49 3.20 2.70 6.57
CA GLU A 49 3.74 1.40 6.18
C GLU A 49 4.65 0.80 7.25
N ILE A 50 4.37 -0.44 7.63
CA ILE A 50 5.25 -1.30 8.43
C ILE A 50 6.13 -2.12 7.49
N LYS A 51 7.45 -1.94 7.61
CA LYS A 51 8.46 -2.73 6.91
C LYS A 51 9.08 -3.72 7.89
N PRO A 52 8.76 -5.04 7.80
CA PRO A 52 9.29 -6.03 8.76
C PRO A 52 10.82 -6.09 8.78
N LYS A 53 11.47 -5.95 7.63
CA LYS A 53 12.92 -5.77 7.54
C LYS A 53 13.25 -4.27 7.57
N ALA A 54 13.60 -3.76 8.73
CA ALA A 54 13.95 -2.36 8.95
C ALA A 54 15.14 -2.24 9.91
N LEU A 55 15.88 -1.14 9.81
CA LEU A 55 16.98 -0.82 10.73
C LEU A 55 18.02 -1.95 10.88
N GLY A 56 18.28 -2.68 9.79
CA GLY A 56 19.26 -3.77 9.76
C GLY A 56 18.82 -5.09 10.40
N ARG A 57 17.56 -5.21 10.85
CA ARG A 57 16.99 -6.42 11.48
C ARG A 57 15.55 -6.70 11.04
N THR A 58 15.04 -7.86 11.42
CA THR A 58 13.62 -8.20 11.24
C THR A 58 12.85 -7.89 12.53
N LEU A 59 11.69 -7.23 12.40
CA LEU A 59 10.82 -6.93 13.54
C LEU A 59 10.16 -8.20 14.09
N ALA A 60 10.09 -8.30 15.41
CA ALA A 60 9.26 -9.29 16.09
C ALA A 60 7.76 -8.93 15.98
N GLN A 61 6.88 -9.90 16.23
CA GLN A 61 5.43 -9.68 16.14
C GLN A 61 4.94 -8.60 17.13
N GLU A 62 5.54 -8.55 18.32
CA GLU A 62 5.22 -7.55 19.34
C GLU A 62 5.59 -6.13 18.88
N GLU A 63 6.66 -6.00 18.09
CA GLU A 63 7.08 -4.72 17.51
C GLU A 63 6.14 -4.29 16.37
N VAL A 64 5.70 -5.24 15.51
CA VAL A 64 4.66 -4.98 14.50
C VAL A 64 3.40 -4.47 15.17
N ALA A 65 2.97 -5.10 16.26
CA ALA A 65 1.81 -4.66 17.05
C ALA A 65 2.02 -3.27 17.68
N ALA A 66 3.24 -2.98 18.15
CA ALA A 66 3.57 -1.67 18.72
C ALA A 66 3.53 -0.56 17.67
N TYR A 67 4.13 -0.79 16.49
CA TYR A 67 4.05 0.15 15.36
C TYR A 67 2.60 0.38 14.93
N ALA A 68 1.81 -0.67 14.78
CA ALA A 68 0.41 -0.55 14.37
C ALA A 68 -0.41 0.30 15.36
N ARG A 69 -0.25 0.07 16.66
CA ARG A 69 -0.92 0.90 17.70
C ARG A 69 -0.44 2.34 17.67
N ALA A 70 0.86 2.56 17.55
CA ALA A 70 1.42 3.90 17.49
C ALA A 70 0.92 4.68 16.26
N TYR A 71 0.87 4.04 15.08
CA TYR A 71 0.30 4.67 13.88
C TYR A 71 -1.15 5.06 14.05
N ALA A 72 -1.97 4.21 14.68
CA ALA A 72 -3.35 4.57 15.01
C ALA A 72 -3.41 5.77 15.98
N GLN A 73 -2.58 5.80 17.02
CA GLN A 73 -2.51 6.90 17.99
C GLN A 73 -2.06 8.22 17.38
N TYR A 74 -1.14 8.18 16.40
CA TYR A 74 -0.65 9.37 15.70
C TYR A 74 -1.52 9.78 14.51
N GLY A 75 -2.67 9.14 14.29
CA GLY A 75 -3.68 9.57 13.31
C GLY A 75 -3.43 9.07 11.89
N ALA A 76 -2.83 7.89 11.70
CA ALA A 76 -2.86 7.21 10.42
C ALA A 76 -4.29 6.93 9.97
N CYS A 77 -4.60 7.06 8.68
CA CYS A 77 -5.88 6.64 8.14
C CYS A 77 -5.93 5.14 7.80
N ALA A 78 -4.78 4.51 7.58
CA ALA A 78 -4.66 3.08 7.34
C ALA A 78 -3.23 2.61 7.64
N ILE A 79 -3.04 1.30 7.68
CA ILE A 79 -1.73 0.66 7.85
C ILE A 79 -1.43 -0.17 6.61
N SER A 80 -0.26 0.01 6.00
CA SER A 80 0.29 -0.87 4.97
C SER A 80 1.27 -1.84 5.60
N VAL A 81 1.19 -3.13 5.22
CA VAL A 81 2.07 -4.17 5.76
C VAL A 81 2.71 -4.94 4.62
N LEU A 82 4.05 -4.91 4.56
CA LEU A 82 4.80 -5.75 3.63
C LEU A 82 4.73 -7.21 4.06
N THR A 83 4.26 -8.08 3.15
CA THR A 83 4.11 -9.54 3.42
C THR A 83 5.07 -10.39 2.60
N GLU A 84 5.83 -9.84 1.66
CA GLU A 84 6.83 -10.56 0.87
C GLU A 84 7.92 -11.15 1.81
N PRO A 85 8.10 -12.52 1.82
CA PRO A 85 8.88 -13.16 2.88
C PRO A 85 10.38 -13.18 2.63
N THR A 86 10.82 -13.14 1.38
CA THR A 86 12.21 -13.42 1.00
C THR A 86 13.11 -12.21 1.23
N HIS A 87 12.75 -11.06 0.67
CA HIS A 87 13.56 -9.83 0.67
C HIS A 87 13.16 -8.86 1.78
N PHE A 88 11.85 -8.70 1.99
CA PHE A 88 11.31 -7.81 3.02
C PHE A 88 11.06 -8.49 4.36
N LYS A 89 11.29 -9.82 4.44
CA LYS A 89 11.05 -10.61 5.67
C LYS A 89 9.64 -10.42 6.22
N GLY A 90 8.70 -10.21 5.30
CA GLY A 90 7.28 -10.05 5.60
C GLY A 90 6.62 -11.37 5.99
N SER A 91 5.42 -11.28 6.53
CA SER A 91 4.59 -12.42 6.90
C SER A 91 3.12 -12.04 6.82
N ILE A 92 2.27 -12.96 6.40
CA ILE A 92 0.81 -12.80 6.46
C ILE A 92 0.31 -12.61 7.90
N GLU A 93 1.03 -13.12 8.90
CA GLU A 93 0.70 -12.91 10.31
C GLU A 93 0.84 -11.44 10.74
N ASN A 94 1.72 -10.68 10.08
CA ASN A 94 1.85 -9.24 10.32
C ASN A 94 0.57 -8.48 9.95
N VAL A 95 -0.16 -8.94 8.91
CA VAL A 95 -1.47 -8.38 8.53
C VAL A 95 -2.49 -8.58 9.65
N ARG A 96 -2.59 -9.82 10.18
CA ARG A 96 -3.49 -10.15 11.30
C ARG A 96 -3.17 -9.32 12.53
N THR A 97 -1.89 -9.15 12.81
CA THR A 97 -1.41 -8.36 13.94
C THR A 97 -1.76 -6.87 13.77
N ALA A 98 -1.51 -6.30 12.59
CA ALA A 98 -1.82 -4.90 12.31
C ALA A 98 -3.33 -4.61 12.36
N ARG A 99 -4.19 -5.53 11.91
CA ARG A 99 -5.65 -5.38 11.96
C ARG A 99 -6.19 -5.15 13.39
N ARG A 100 -5.47 -5.60 14.42
CA ARG A 100 -5.86 -5.38 15.83
C ARG A 100 -5.80 -3.91 16.26
N ALA A 101 -5.13 -3.06 15.47
CA ALA A 101 -5.10 -1.61 15.73
C ALA A 101 -6.39 -0.88 15.35
N GLY A 102 -7.35 -1.56 14.68
CA GLY A 102 -8.66 -0.99 14.36
C GLY A 102 -8.72 -0.18 13.07
N LEU A 103 -7.61 0.06 12.38
CA LEU A 103 -7.53 0.77 11.10
C LEU A 103 -7.68 -0.17 9.91
N PRO A 104 -8.08 0.34 8.71
CA PRO A 104 -7.94 -0.40 7.45
C PRO A 104 -6.51 -0.88 7.25
N VAL A 105 -6.33 -2.12 6.79
CA VAL A 105 -5.00 -2.70 6.54
C VAL A 105 -4.85 -3.07 5.07
N LEU A 106 -3.81 -2.52 4.44
CA LEU A 106 -3.35 -2.88 3.10
C LEU A 106 -2.30 -3.99 3.19
N ARG A 107 -2.59 -5.14 2.58
CA ARG A 107 -1.57 -6.15 2.28
C ARG A 107 -0.71 -5.68 1.12
N LYS A 108 0.57 -5.39 1.36
CA LYS A 108 1.53 -4.98 0.34
C LYS A 108 2.46 -6.14 0.00
N ASP A 109 2.30 -6.67 -1.21
CA ASP A 109 3.01 -7.85 -1.71
C ASP A 109 3.12 -7.82 -3.23
N PHE A 110 3.91 -8.71 -3.81
CA PHE A 110 3.95 -8.98 -5.25
C PHE A 110 3.04 -10.17 -5.56
N ILE A 111 1.82 -9.88 -6.00
CA ILE A 111 0.78 -10.88 -6.25
C ILE A 111 0.80 -11.31 -7.73
N PHE A 112 1.09 -12.57 -8.00
CA PHE A 112 1.15 -13.18 -9.33
C PHE A 112 0.09 -14.25 -9.57
N SER A 113 -0.59 -14.70 -8.53
CA SER A 113 -1.65 -15.71 -8.64
C SER A 113 -2.82 -15.39 -7.73
N GLU A 114 -4.03 -15.77 -8.15
CA GLU A 114 -5.23 -15.59 -7.34
C GLU A 114 -5.18 -16.38 -6.03
N VAL A 115 -4.44 -17.50 -6.00
CA VAL A 115 -4.25 -18.27 -4.76
C VAL A 115 -3.54 -17.44 -3.70
N GLN A 116 -2.62 -16.54 -4.09
CA GLN A 116 -1.99 -15.64 -3.15
C GLN A 116 -2.98 -14.65 -2.52
N LEU A 117 -4.07 -14.27 -3.19
CA LEU A 117 -5.11 -13.44 -2.60
C LEU A 117 -5.82 -14.15 -1.43
N CYS A 118 -5.88 -15.48 -1.46
CA CYS A 118 -6.53 -16.29 -0.43
C CYS A 118 -5.66 -16.55 0.81
N GLU A 119 -4.38 -16.14 0.83
CA GLU A 119 -3.45 -16.43 1.94
C GLU A 119 -3.83 -15.73 3.25
N VAL A 120 -4.37 -14.52 3.15
CA VAL A 120 -4.79 -13.72 4.30
C VAL A 120 -5.85 -12.71 3.92
N GLN A 121 -6.86 -12.55 4.77
CA GLN A 121 -7.83 -11.48 4.62
C GLN A 121 -7.22 -10.15 5.09
N ALA A 122 -7.27 -9.16 4.21
CA ALA A 122 -6.93 -7.76 4.49
C ALA A 122 -8.12 -6.89 4.09
N ASP A 123 -8.12 -5.61 4.48
CA ASP A 123 -9.14 -4.66 4.03
C ASP A 123 -8.84 -4.22 2.59
N LEU A 124 -7.53 -4.08 2.27
CA LEU A 124 -7.04 -3.78 0.93
C LEU A 124 -5.91 -4.74 0.52
N VAL A 125 -5.74 -4.92 -0.77
CA VAL A 125 -4.60 -5.66 -1.36
C VAL A 125 -3.96 -4.83 -2.48
N LEU A 126 -2.62 -4.85 -2.53
CA LEU A 126 -1.86 -4.22 -3.60
C LEU A 126 -1.87 -5.09 -4.85
N LEU A 127 -2.23 -4.50 -5.99
CA LEU A 127 -2.06 -5.09 -7.32
C LEU A 127 -1.18 -4.15 -8.15
N ILE A 128 -0.03 -4.62 -8.62
CA ILE A 128 0.94 -3.80 -9.34
C ILE A 128 0.70 -3.95 -10.84
N ALA A 129 0.29 -2.87 -11.51
CA ALA A 129 -0.03 -2.89 -12.93
C ALA A 129 1.18 -3.21 -13.83
N ALA A 130 2.41 -2.97 -13.36
CA ALA A 130 3.64 -3.33 -14.07
C ALA A 130 3.89 -4.85 -14.15
N LEU A 131 3.21 -5.65 -13.33
CA LEU A 131 3.36 -7.10 -13.34
C LEU A 131 2.63 -7.71 -14.53
N ASP A 132 3.16 -8.85 -15.00
CA ASP A 132 2.56 -9.65 -16.05
C ASP A 132 1.40 -10.51 -15.49
N ILE A 133 0.28 -9.83 -15.22
CA ILE A 133 -0.96 -10.42 -14.71
C ILE A 133 -2.16 -9.87 -15.49
N ASP A 134 -3.25 -10.63 -15.54
CA ASP A 134 -4.55 -10.17 -15.99
C ASP A 134 -5.15 -9.25 -14.90
N LEU A 135 -4.87 -7.95 -15.00
CA LEU A 135 -5.21 -6.98 -13.95
C LEU A 135 -6.71 -6.90 -13.67
N ASP A 136 -7.54 -6.96 -14.71
CA ASP A 136 -9.01 -6.90 -14.56
C ASP A 136 -9.52 -8.12 -13.77
N ARG A 137 -9.05 -9.30 -14.13
CA ARG A 137 -9.37 -10.54 -13.41
C ARG A 137 -8.92 -10.49 -11.95
N PHE A 138 -7.72 -9.95 -11.66
CA PHE A 138 -7.23 -9.84 -10.28
C PHE A 138 -8.01 -8.81 -9.46
N VAL A 139 -8.42 -7.69 -10.07
CA VAL A 139 -9.30 -6.71 -9.44
C VAL A 139 -10.64 -7.36 -9.07
N ALA A 140 -11.26 -8.09 -9.99
CA ALA A 140 -12.51 -8.80 -9.73
C ALA A 140 -12.35 -9.88 -8.64
N ALA A 141 -11.27 -10.67 -8.69
CA ALA A 141 -10.98 -11.72 -7.71
C ALA A 141 -10.76 -11.14 -6.29
N ALA A 142 -10.00 -10.06 -6.16
CA ALA A 142 -9.80 -9.39 -4.87
C ALA A 142 -11.12 -8.91 -4.26
N ARG A 143 -12.00 -8.32 -5.07
CA ARG A 143 -13.32 -7.88 -4.63
C ARG A 143 -14.23 -9.02 -4.23
N ALA A 144 -14.22 -10.13 -4.99
CA ALA A 144 -14.98 -11.32 -4.65
C ALA A 144 -14.57 -11.92 -3.30
N LEU A 145 -13.31 -11.71 -2.89
CA LEU A 145 -12.78 -12.08 -1.58
C LEU A 145 -13.03 -11.02 -0.48
N GLY A 146 -13.74 -9.92 -0.80
CA GLY A 146 -14.06 -8.85 0.16
C GLY A 146 -12.94 -7.84 0.39
N MET A 147 -11.84 -7.89 -0.38
CA MET A 147 -10.75 -6.92 -0.31
C MET A 147 -10.92 -5.83 -1.36
N GLU A 148 -10.59 -4.57 -1.02
CA GLU A 148 -10.52 -3.50 -2.02
C GLU A 148 -9.13 -3.48 -2.66
N PRO A 149 -9.01 -3.61 -3.99
CA PRO A 149 -7.72 -3.49 -4.66
C PRO A 149 -7.23 -2.04 -4.67
N LEU A 150 -5.98 -1.82 -4.26
CA LEU A 150 -5.21 -0.63 -4.58
C LEU A 150 -4.32 -1.01 -5.76
N VAL A 151 -4.56 -0.40 -6.93
CA VAL A 151 -3.80 -0.68 -8.14
C VAL A 151 -2.64 0.30 -8.25
N GLU A 152 -1.41 -0.20 -8.13
CA GLU A 152 -0.18 0.60 -8.21
C GLU A 152 0.26 0.78 -9.66
N VAL A 153 0.57 2.03 -10.05
CA VAL A 153 1.00 2.43 -11.39
C VAL A 153 2.24 3.32 -11.36
N HIS A 154 3.07 3.27 -12.43
CA HIS A 154 4.31 4.04 -12.58
C HIS A 154 4.39 4.79 -13.93
N SER A 155 3.52 4.48 -14.88
CA SER A 155 3.52 5.05 -16.23
C SER A 155 2.10 5.33 -16.74
N GLU A 156 2.01 6.09 -17.83
CA GLU A 156 0.73 6.37 -18.49
C GLU A 156 0.06 5.12 -19.06
N GLU A 157 0.86 4.15 -19.56
CA GLU A 157 0.33 2.88 -20.04
C GLU A 157 -0.28 2.08 -18.89
N GLU A 158 0.41 2.02 -17.75
CA GLU A 158 -0.11 1.34 -16.56
C GLU A 158 -1.36 2.04 -16.02
N MET A 159 -1.38 3.39 -16.04
CA MET A 159 -2.56 4.17 -15.66
C MET A 159 -3.76 3.84 -16.55
N LYS A 160 -3.59 3.79 -17.88
CA LYS A 160 -4.65 3.42 -18.81
C LYS A 160 -5.18 2.00 -18.53
N ARG A 161 -4.28 1.05 -18.26
CA ARG A 161 -4.66 -0.32 -17.87
C ARG A 161 -5.44 -0.33 -16.55
N ALA A 162 -5.00 0.39 -15.54
CA ALA A 162 -5.68 0.47 -14.25
C ALA A 162 -7.09 1.09 -14.39
N LEU A 163 -7.22 2.17 -15.16
CA LEU A 163 -8.49 2.85 -15.42
C LEU A 163 -9.47 2.05 -16.31
N SER A 164 -8.98 1.04 -17.05
CA SER A 164 -9.86 0.14 -17.80
C SER A 164 -10.48 -0.96 -16.94
N THR A 165 -10.04 -1.11 -15.70
CA THR A 165 -10.62 -2.05 -14.72
C THR A 165 -11.68 -1.37 -13.85
N GLU A 166 -12.30 -2.14 -12.97
CA GLU A 166 -13.21 -1.57 -11.95
C GLU A 166 -12.49 -1.06 -10.70
N ALA A 167 -11.17 -0.84 -10.73
CA ALA A 167 -10.41 -0.32 -9.59
C ALA A 167 -10.90 1.08 -9.19
N ARG A 168 -11.14 1.27 -7.90
CA ARG A 168 -11.59 2.56 -7.32
C ARG A 168 -10.47 3.32 -6.63
N ILE A 169 -9.38 2.63 -6.32
CA ILE A 169 -8.22 3.19 -5.63
C ILE A 169 -7.00 2.94 -6.50
N ILE A 170 -6.31 4.01 -6.88
CA ILE A 170 -5.07 3.93 -7.66
C ILE A 170 -3.94 4.55 -6.85
N GLY A 171 -2.84 3.81 -6.73
CA GLY A 171 -1.59 4.26 -6.16
C GLY A 171 -0.64 4.69 -7.28
N ILE A 172 -0.18 5.93 -7.28
CA ILE A 172 0.88 6.37 -8.17
C ILE A 172 2.19 6.29 -7.39
N ASN A 173 3.07 5.36 -7.80
CA ASN A 173 4.34 5.16 -7.15
C ASN A 173 5.42 6.02 -7.81
N ASN A 174 5.94 6.99 -7.04
CA ASN A 174 7.05 7.87 -7.45
C ASN A 174 8.39 7.14 -7.58
N ARG A 175 8.45 5.88 -7.14
CA ARG A 175 9.66 5.07 -7.25
C ARG A 175 9.62 4.22 -8.52
N ASN A 176 10.58 4.42 -9.40
CA ASN A 176 10.76 3.56 -10.55
C ASN A 176 11.17 2.15 -10.10
N LEU A 177 10.43 1.12 -10.54
CA LEU A 177 10.70 -0.27 -10.14
C LEU A 177 12.03 -0.81 -10.69
N LYS A 178 12.56 -0.26 -11.81
CA LYS A 178 13.79 -0.73 -12.45
C LYS A 178 15.03 -0.04 -11.90
N THR A 179 14.97 1.31 -11.76
CA THR A 179 16.13 2.11 -11.32
C THR A 179 16.14 2.35 -9.82
N LEU A 180 15.01 2.17 -9.13
CA LEU A 180 14.74 2.50 -7.73
C LEU A 180 14.81 3.99 -7.40
N GLU A 181 15.02 4.84 -8.41
CA GLU A 181 15.00 6.29 -8.26
C GLU A 181 13.60 6.78 -7.91
N VAL A 182 13.54 7.83 -7.12
CA VAL A 182 12.29 8.46 -6.67
C VAL A 182 12.16 9.84 -7.30
N ASP A 183 11.05 10.07 -7.99
CA ASP A 183 10.73 11.34 -8.63
C ASP A 183 9.27 11.72 -8.35
N LEU A 184 9.05 12.76 -7.54
CA LEU A 184 7.72 13.24 -7.18
C LEU A 184 6.94 13.82 -8.38
N GLU A 185 7.62 14.18 -9.47
CA GLU A 185 6.98 14.65 -10.71
C GLU A 185 6.20 13.52 -11.39
N THR A 186 6.53 12.26 -11.10
CA THR A 186 5.74 11.10 -11.58
C THR A 186 4.28 11.20 -11.14
N PHE A 187 4.05 11.48 -9.86
CA PHE A 187 2.69 11.70 -9.35
C PHE A 187 2.03 12.90 -10.02
N GLU A 188 2.71 14.04 -10.09
CA GLU A 188 2.18 15.28 -10.67
C GLU A 188 1.78 15.11 -12.14
N ARG A 189 2.53 14.33 -12.89
CA ARG A 189 2.26 14.03 -14.31
C ARG A 189 1.05 13.11 -14.50
N LEU A 190 0.91 12.08 -13.66
CA LEU A 190 -0.12 11.05 -13.83
C LEU A 190 -1.45 11.37 -13.13
N ALA A 191 -1.42 12.16 -12.05
CA ALA A 191 -2.60 12.47 -11.25
C ALA A 191 -3.77 13.09 -12.02
N PRO A 192 -3.57 14.02 -13.01
CA PRO A 192 -4.67 14.64 -13.74
C PRO A 192 -5.59 13.61 -14.41
N GLN A 193 -5.04 12.61 -15.09
CA GLN A 193 -5.81 11.56 -15.78
C GLN A 193 -6.68 10.75 -14.81
N ALA A 194 -6.13 10.39 -13.66
CA ALA A 194 -6.86 9.62 -12.65
C ALA A 194 -7.95 10.47 -11.95
N ARG A 195 -7.70 11.76 -11.75
CA ARG A 195 -8.70 12.67 -11.19
C ARG A 195 -9.91 12.85 -12.11
N GLU A 196 -9.69 12.94 -13.42
CA GLU A 196 -10.78 12.98 -14.42
C GLU A 196 -11.66 11.73 -14.35
N ALA A 197 -11.06 10.56 -14.04
CA ALA A 197 -11.79 9.31 -13.86
C ALA A 197 -12.51 9.20 -12.49
N GLY A 198 -12.27 10.12 -11.55
CA GLY A 198 -12.94 10.16 -10.25
C GLY A 198 -12.51 9.05 -9.27
N VAL A 199 -11.34 8.45 -9.45
CA VAL A 199 -10.79 7.43 -8.56
C VAL A 199 -10.11 8.07 -7.33
N PHE A 200 -10.03 7.31 -6.23
CA PHE A 200 -9.29 7.72 -5.04
C PHE A 200 -7.79 7.54 -5.28
N LEU A 201 -7.01 8.63 -5.11
CA LEU A 201 -5.60 8.67 -5.43
C LEU A 201 -4.69 8.58 -4.21
N VAL A 202 -3.75 7.64 -4.25
CA VAL A 202 -2.69 7.49 -3.26
C VAL A 202 -1.34 7.85 -3.88
N ALA A 203 -0.59 8.79 -3.27
CA ALA A 203 0.80 9.05 -3.65
C ALA A 203 1.71 8.12 -2.84
N GLU A 204 2.55 7.34 -3.53
CA GLU A 204 3.46 6.38 -2.91
C GLU A 204 4.92 6.77 -3.15
N SER A 205 5.77 6.52 -2.17
CA SER A 205 7.21 6.85 -2.16
C SER A 205 7.55 8.34 -2.23
N GLY A 206 8.69 8.70 -1.64
CA GLY A 206 9.29 10.04 -1.79
C GLY A 206 8.78 11.11 -0.82
N VAL A 207 7.86 10.80 0.07
CA VAL A 207 7.42 11.74 1.11
C VAL A 207 8.34 11.62 2.32
N HIS A 208 9.23 12.59 2.50
CA HIS A 208 10.22 12.66 3.59
C HIS A 208 9.98 13.84 4.54
N SER A 209 9.16 14.79 4.14
CA SER A 209 8.89 16.01 4.89
C SER A 209 7.43 16.45 4.75
N GLN A 210 6.98 17.34 5.64
CA GLN A 210 5.67 17.98 5.52
C GLN A 210 5.55 18.77 4.19
N LYS A 211 6.65 19.31 3.68
CA LYS A 211 6.68 20.00 2.37
C LYS A 211 6.32 19.04 1.24
N ASP A 212 6.88 17.82 1.25
CA ASP A 212 6.57 16.80 0.25
C ASP A 212 5.13 16.32 0.39
N ALA A 213 4.65 16.11 1.63
CA ALA A 213 3.27 15.73 1.89
C ALA A 213 2.29 16.77 1.31
N ARG A 214 2.51 18.05 1.59
CA ARG A 214 1.69 19.15 1.04
C ARG A 214 1.82 19.29 -0.48
N ARG A 215 2.99 18.95 -1.06
CA ARG A 215 3.19 18.93 -2.51
C ARG A 215 2.28 17.89 -3.17
N MET A 216 2.26 16.67 -2.65
CA MET A 216 1.42 15.59 -3.19
C MET A 216 -0.07 15.89 -3.02
N VAL A 217 -0.48 16.40 -1.86
CA VAL A 217 -1.89 16.81 -1.63
C VAL A 217 -2.31 17.90 -2.63
N ARG A 218 -1.47 18.91 -2.87
CA ARG A 218 -1.75 19.96 -3.88
C ARG A 218 -1.82 19.43 -5.30
N ALA A 219 -1.01 18.40 -5.62
CA ALA A 219 -1.06 17.71 -6.91
C ALA A 219 -2.29 16.80 -7.04
N GLY A 220 -3.06 16.60 -5.96
CA GLY A 220 -4.35 15.92 -5.99
C GLY A 220 -4.37 14.56 -5.30
N ALA A 221 -3.39 14.22 -4.47
CA ALA A 221 -3.45 13.01 -3.66
C ALA A 221 -4.57 13.08 -2.62
N ASP A 222 -5.36 12.01 -2.53
CA ASP A 222 -6.37 11.82 -1.49
C ASP A 222 -5.77 11.26 -0.21
N ALA A 223 -4.72 10.44 -0.34
CA ALA A 223 -3.92 9.91 0.76
C ALA A 223 -2.46 9.73 0.32
N LEU A 224 -1.55 9.59 1.29
CA LEU A 224 -0.13 9.35 1.08
C LEU A 224 0.25 8.01 1.69
N LEU A 225 1.05 7.18 1.00
CA LEU A 225 1.64 5.97 1.56
C LEU A 225 3.08 6.27 1.97
N VAL A 226 3.37 6.22 3.27
CA VAL A 226 4.65 6.60 3.84
C VAL A 226 5.21 5.46 4.69
N GLY A 227 6.45 5.06 4.44
CA GLY A 227 7.10 3.98 5.16
C GLY A 227 8.45 4.35 5.76
N THR A 228 9.44 4.67 4.95
CA THR A 228 10.84 4.83 5.38
C THR A 228 10.99 5.81 6.53
N GLU A 229 10.33 6.96 6.47
CA GLU A 229 10.37 7.97 7.52
C GLU A 229 9.74 7.48 8.82
N LEU A 230 8.63 6.75 8.73
CA LEU A 230 7.88 6.29 9.89
C LEU A 230 8.53 5.08 10.58
N MET A 231 9.38 4.34 9.88
CA MET A 231 10.18 3.27 10.48
C MET A 231 11.34 3.81 11.34
N ALA A 232 11.74 5.05 11.15
CA ALA A 232 12.73 5.73 12.00
C ALA A 232 12.13 6.17 13.36
N GLY A 233 10.80 6.42 13.39
CA GLY A 233 10.04 6.73 14.60
C GLY A 233 8.57 6.99 14.24
N PRO A 234 7.61 6.27 14.85
CA PRO A 234 6.19 6.40 14.51
C PRO A 234 5.61 7.78 14.88
N GLU A 235 6.23 8.52 15.79
CA GLU A 235 5.86 9.90 16.17
C GLU A 235 5.99 10.89 15.00
N ARG A 236 6.88 10.61 14.03
CA ARG A 236 7.05 11.41 12.82
C ARG A 236 5.78 11.52 11.99
N LEU A 237 4.88 10.55 12.14
CA LEU A 237 3.56 10.62 11.51
C LEU A 237 2.80 11.89 11.93
N GLY A 238 2.82 12.24 13.22
CA GLY A 238 2.19 13.45 13.74
C GLY A 238 2.82 14.76 13.25
N GLU A 239 4.04 14.71 12.71
CA GLU A 239 4.68 15.86 12.05
C GLU A 239 4.29 15.95 10.57
N LEU A 240 4.20 14.80 9.90
CA LEU A 240 3.91 14.73 8.47
C LEU A 240 2.44 14.97 8.12
N ASN A 241 1.51 14.57 9.01
CA ASN A 241 0.08 14.61 8.71
C ASN A 241 -0.61 15.93 9.06
N ARG A 242 0.11 16.95 9.55
CA ARG A 242 -0.49 18.28 9.80
C ARG A 242 -0.73 19.04 8.49
N LEU A 243 -1.97 19.54 8.32
CA LEU A 243 -2.35 20.42 7.21
C LEU A 243 -1.66 21.80 7.29
#